data_d4cebd111d32ea5a763b29a254b30abc
#
_entry.id   d4cebd111d32ea5a763b29a254b30abc
#
_cell.length_a   1.000
_cell.length_b   1.000
_cell.length_c   1.000
_cell.angle_alpha   90.00
_cell.angle_beta   90.00
_cell.angle_gamma   90.00
#
_symmetry.space_group_name_H-M   'P 1'
#
loop_
_entity.id
_entity.type
_entity.pdbx_description
1 polymer ?
#
loop_
_entity_poly.entity_id
_entity_poly.type
_entity_poly.pdbx_seq_one_letter_code
_entity_poly.pdbx_strand_id
1 'polypeptide(L)'
;MTRFGFLLACALATALGAQSLTDRFKEVRGPWELQIERGDAATVRRGVEALLGREGLTVNPSDYNDMYALVALRGLAARACVSEGSWEEALVHLGKAQSAAEENLGTAEPLLAKTRMEHELKLREFQEALAKQAPRLKELDEAPGLSQEQVKLRQQLKIFMDEQRAAIAHSERALKDIDGILARLRQAKETAAKTHADWQAFFAQEKAEITEAGGTTRYVAGKLEQVKADDARPRPERLAYARRLQKLDPSNRDVARLVNGLMGREEENEPAKPKKKKPATKKG
;
A
#
# COMPACT_ATOMS: atom_id res chain seq x y z
N MET A 1 -41.21 29.88 5.23
CA MET A 1 -40.01 29.54 6.02
C MET A 1 -39.50 28.12 5.71
N THR A 2 -39.23 27.73 4.46
CA THR A 2 -38.88 26.32 4.12
C THR A 2 -37.83 26.19 3.01
N ARG A 3 -37.16 27.26 2.60
CA ARG A 3 -36.07 27.16 1.59
C ARG A 3 -34.64 27.28 2.16
N PHE A 4 -34.47 27.77 3.39
CA PHE A 4 -33.15 27.90 4.02
C PHE A 4 -32.66 26.59 4.69
N GLY A 5 -33.56 25.70 5.11
CA GLY A 5 -33.20 24.42 5.73
C GLY A 5 -32.61 23.41 4.76
N PHE A 6 -33.01 23.46 3.47
CA PHE A 6 -32.56 22.49 2.48
C PHE A 6 -31.12 22.78 1.97
N LEU A 7 -30.76 24.07 1.88
CA LEU A 7 -29.40 24.47 1.50
C LEU A 7 -28.38 24.19 2.60
N LEU A 8 -28.77 24.30 3.88
CA LEU A 8 -27.88 23.96 5.01
C LEU A 8 -27.65 22.45 5.13
N ALA A 9 -28.69 21.63 4.84
CA ALA A 9 -28.58 20.18 4.82
C ALA A 9 -27.70 19.67 3.65
N CYS A 10 -27.79 20.28 2.46
CA CYS A 10 -26.91 19.97 1.35
C CYS A 10 -25.47 20.41 1.58
N ALA A 11 -25.22 21.56 2.23
CA ALA A 11 -23.88 22.03 2.58
C ALA A 11 -23.23 21.15 3.69
N LEU A 12 -24.02 20.65 4.64
CA LEU A 12 -23.55 19.70 5.65
C LEU A 12 -23.30 18.29 5.07
N ALA A 13 -24.10 17.87 4.08
CA ALA A 13 -23.88 16.58 3.40
C ALA A 13 -22.62 16.61 2.52
N THR A 14 -22.24 17.73 1.94
CA THR A 14 -20.99 17.90 1.19
C THR A 14 -19.77 18.05 2.09
N ALA A 15 -19.93 18.53 3.33
CA ALA A 15 -18.85 18.62 4.33
C ALA A 15 -18.55 17.28 5.03
N LEU A 16 -19.47 16.31 4.97
CA LEU A 16 -19.33 14.97 5.59
C LEU A 16 -18.75 13.90 4.64
N GLY A 17 -18.23 14.24 3.45
CA GLY A 17 -18.12 13.25 2.39
C GLY A 17 -16.81 12.99 1.69
N ALA A 18 -15.81 13.80 1.79
CA ALA A 18 -14.55 13.53 1.08
C ALA A 18 -13.44 13.10 2.05
N GLN A 19 -13.56 11.88 2.61
CA GLN A 19 -12.38 11.26 3.22
C GLN A 19 -11.33 11.03 2.12
N SER A 20 -10.08 11.42 2.39
CA SER A 20 -8.98 11.19 1.48
C SER A 20 -8.76 9.67 1.30
N LEU A 21 -8.22 9.27 0.15
CA LEU A 21 -7.85 7.87 -0.07
C LEU A 21 -6.86 7.38 0.99
N THR A 22 -5.98 8.26 1.41
CA THR A 22 -4.99 8.03 2.47
C THR A 22 -5.64 7.63 3.81
N ASP A 23 -6.69 8.34 4.23
CA ASP A 23 -7.35 8.04 5.50
C ASP A 23 -8.10 6.71 5.43
N ARG A 24 -8.79 6.47 4.33
CA ARG A 24 -9.44 5.17 4.07
C ARG A 24 -8.45 4.02 4.03
N PHE A 25 -7.31 4.21 3.38
CA PHE A 25 -6.27 3.19 3.33
C PHE A 25 -5.73 2.84 4.73
N LYS A 26 -5.51 3.84 5.59
CA LYS A 26 -5.07 3.60 6.99
C LYS A 26 -6.07 2.76 7.77
N GLU A 27 -7.38 2.99 7.57
CA GLU A 27 -8.45 2.24 8.24
C GLU A 27 -8.51 0.77 7.80
N VAL A 28 -8.34 0.51 6.51
CA VAL A 28 -8.59 -0.84 5.95
C VAL A 28 -7.36 -1.72 5.85
N ARG A 29 -6.16 -1.15 5.82
CA ARG A 29 -4.90 -1.87 5.54
C ARG A 29 -4.70 -3.06 6.48
N GLY A 30 -4.66 -2.82 7.78
CA GLY A 30 -4.40 -3.87 8.77
C GLY A 30 -5.44 -4.99 8.74
N PRO A 31 -6.76 -4.67 8.82
CA PRO A 31 -7.81 -5.66 8.67
C PRO A 31 -7.70 -6.49 7.39
N TRP A 32 -7.41 -5.87 6.25
CA TRP A 32 -7.33 -6.58 4.97
C TRP A 32 -6.08 -7.45 4.84
N GLU A 33 -4.93 -7.02 5.36
CA GLU A 33 -3.73 -7.87 5.43
C GLU A 33 -4.02 -9.15 6.24
N LEU A 34 -4.68 -9.05 7.39
CA LEU A 34 -5.10 -10.20 8.20
C LEU A 34 -6.12 -11.10 7.49
N GLN A 35 -7.05 -10.53 6.72
CA GLN A 35 -8.01 -11.32 5.95
C GLN A 35 -7.32 -12.16 4.86
N ILE A 36 -6.33 -11.60 4.14
CA ILE A 36 -5.53 -12.35 3.17
C ILE A 36 -4.81 -13.53 3.86
N GLU A 37 -4.18 -13.30 5.01
CA GLU A 37 -3.49 -14.32 5.78
C GLU A 37 -4.43 -15.44 6.26
N ARG A 38 -5.67 -15.11 6.59
CA ARG A 38 -6.72 -16.06 6.97
C ARG A 38 -7.38 -16.79 5.79
N GLY A 39 -6.98 -16.45 4.56
CA GLY A 39 -7.49 -17.08 3.34
C GLY A 39 -8.77 -16.46 2.76
N ASP A 40 -9.26 -15.34 3.35
CA ASP A 40 -10.42 -14.58 2.83
C ASP A 40 -9.98 -13.46 1.87
N ALA A 41 -9.18 -13.82 0.90
CA ALA A 41 -8.65 -12.90 -0.10
C ALA A 41 -9.75 -12.30 -1.00
N ALA A 42 -10.82 -13.07 -1.29
CA ALA A 42 -11.93 -12.62 -2.12
C ALA A 42 -12.64 -11.39 -1.56
N THR A 43 -12.82 -11.32 -0.24
CA THR A 43 -13.41 -10.17 0.44
C THR A 43 -12.50 -8.95 0.30
N VAL A 44 -11.19 -9.12 0.43
CA VAL A 44 -10.22 -8.02 0.28
C VAL A 44 -10.24 -7.49 -1.15
N ARG A 45 -10.18 -8.36 -2.16
CA ARG A 45 -10.21 -7.97 -3.56
C ARG A 45 -11.46 -7.14 -3.86
N ARG A 46 -12.64 -7.66 -3.54
CA ARG A 46 -13.91 -6.92 -3.71
C ARG A 46 -13.93 -5.59 -2.95
N GLY A 47 -13.39 -5.57 -1.73
CA GLY A 47 -13.29 -4.37 -0.92
C GLY A 47 -12.41 -3.29 -1.57
N VAL A 48 -11.25 -3.66 -2.11
CA VAL A 48 -10.37 -2.74 -2.85
C VAL A 48 -11.05 -2.23 -4.12
N GLU A 49 -11.63 -3.11 -4.91
CA GLU A 49 -12.34 -2.75 -6.15
C GLU A 49 -13.52 -1.81 -5.85
N ALA A 50 -14.31 -2.10 -4.83
CA ALA A 50 -15.41 -1.25 -4.39
C ALA A 50 -14.93 0.11 -3.88
N LEU A 51 -13.79 0.15 -3.15
CA LEU A 51 -13.20 1.41 -2.68
C LEU A 51 -12.72 2.26 -3.84
N LEU A 52 -12.01 1.66 -4.80
CA LEU A 52 -11.45 2.37 -5.97
C LEU A 52 -12.51 2.72 -7.03
N GLY A 53 -13.66 2.03 -7.05
CA GLY A 53 -14.79 2.32 -7.93
C GLY A 53 -15.85 3.24 -7.33
N ARG A 54 -15.66 3.74 -6.11
CA ARG A 54 -16.65 4.57 -5.42
C ARG A 54 -16.79 5.92 -6.09
N GLU A 55 -18.01 6.29 -6.48
CA GLU A 55 -18.33 7.65 -6.92
C GLU A 55 -18.02 8.64 -5.78
N GLY A 56 -17.24 9.69 -6.09
CA GLY A 56 -16.83 10.71 -5.12
C GLY A 56 -15.54 10.42 -4.36
N LEU A 57 -14.88 9.27 -4.55
CA LEU A 57 -13.52 9.08 -4.10
C LEU A 57 -12.58 9.75 -5.12
N THR A 58 -12.17 10.97 -4.83
CA THR A 58 -11.19 11.67 -5.67
C THR A 58 -9.80 11.30 -5.21
N VAL A 59 -9.07 10.54 -6.03
CA VAL A 59 -7.61 10.47 -5.90
C VAL A 59 -7.07 11.80 -6.39
N ASN A 60 -6.47 12.57 -5.49
CA ASN A 60 -5.82 13.81 -5.89
C ASN A 60 -4.42 13.48 -6.44
N PRO A 61 -4.18 13.61 -7.76
CA PRO A 61 -2.85 13.28 -8.32
C PRO A 61 -1.74 14.23 -7.83
N SER A 62 -2.12 15.39 -7.29
CA SER A 62 -1.18 16.33 -6.68
C SER A 62 -0.89 16.01 -5.21
N ASP A 63 -1.62 15.08 -4.58
CA ASP A 63 -1.35 14.61 -3.23
C ASP A 63 -0.56 13.29 -3.29
N TYR A 64 0.74 13.38 -3.03
CA TYR A 64 1.62 12.21 -3.05
C TYR A 64 1.23 11.13 -2.02
N ASN A 65 0.51 11.46 -0.96
CA ASN A 65 0.02 10.47 0.01
C ASN A 65 -1.17 9.68 -0.54
N ASP A 66 -2.11 10.36 -1.24
CA ASP A 66 -3.24 9.70 -1.89
C ASP A 66 -2.75 8.78 -3.02
N MET A 67 -1.78 9.23 -3.80
CA MET A 67 -1.15 8.40 -4.83
C MET A 67 -0.38 7.22 -4.23
N TYR A 68 0.31 7.41 -3.11
CA TYR A 68 0.96 6.30 -2.38
C TYR A 68 -0.06 5.28 -1.86
N ALA A 69 -1.19 5.74 -1.31
CA ALA A 69 -2.29 4.87 -0.89
C ALA A 69 -2.89 4.08 -2.06
N LEU A 70 -3.01 4.70 -3.25
CA LEU A 70 -3.45 4.03 -4.47
C LEU A 70 -2.50 2.89 -4.86
N VAL A 71 -1.18 3.14 -4.87
CA VAL A 71 -0.16 2.11 -5.15
C VAL A 71 -0.30 0.94 -4.17
N ALA A 72 -0.41 1.24 -2.88
CA ALA A 72 -0.53 0.23 -1.84
C ALA A 72 -1.83 -0.59 -1.94
N LEU A 73 -2.97 0.05 -2.24
CA LEU A 73 -4.24 -0.63 -2.47
C LEU A 73 -4.18 -1.56 -3.69
N ARG A 74 -3.56 -1.13 -4.78
CA ARG A 74 -3.34 -1.99 -5.95
C ARG A 74 -2.43 -3.18 -5.61
N GLY A 75 -1.41 -2.99 -4.77
CA GLY A 75 -0.58 -4.07 -4.24
C GLY A 75 -1.37 -5.06 -3.39
N LEU A 76 -2.28 -4.60 -2.52
CA LEU A 76 -3.18 -5.47 -1.75
C LEU A 76 -4.12 -6.26 -2.64
N ALA A 77 -4.72 -5.64 -3.67
CA ALA A 77 -5.55 -6.35 -4.64
C ALA A 77 -4.75 -7.43 -5.39
N ALA A 78 -3.52 -7.13 -5.81
CA ALA A 78 -2.66 -8.12 -6.45
C ALA A 78 -2.35 -9.31 -5.52
N ARG A 79 -2.01 -9.06 -4.25
CA ARG A 79 -1.79 -10.12 -3.25
C ARG A 79 -3.06 -10.96 -3.04
N ALA A 80 -4.23 -10.33 -2.99
CA ALA A 80 -5.50 -11.04 -2.89
C ALA A 80 -5.75 -11.93 -4.11
N CYS A 81 -5.53 -11.41 -5.32
CA CYS A 81 -5.64 -12.17 -6.57
C CYS A 81 -4.67 -13.37 -6.60
N VAL A 82 -3.42 -13.19 -6.15
CA VAL A 82 -2.45 -14.28 -6.03
C VAL A 82 -2.97 -15.36 -5.08
N SER A 83 -3.47 -14.98 -3.91
CA SER A 83 -4.04 -15.91 -2.92
C SER A 83 -5.28 -16.65 -3.42
N GLU A 84 -6.01 -16.08 -4.39
CA GLU A 84 -7.14 -16.72 -5.07
C GLU A 84 -6.74 -17.53 -6.32
N GLY A 85 -5.45 -17.56 -6.69
CA GLY A 85 -4.97 -18.19 -7.92
C GLY A 85 -5.30 -17.40 -9.21
N SER A 86 -5.76 -16.15 -9.11
CA SER A 86 -6.09 -15.26 -10.24
C SER A 86 -4.87 -14.45 -10.66
N TRP A 87 -3.86 -15.12 -11.17
CA TRP A 87 -2.54 -14.50 -11.42
C TRP A 87 -2.55 -13.48 -12.57
N GLU A 88 -3.43 -13.67 -13.56
CA GLU A 88 -3.66 -12.72 -14.66
C GLU A 88 -4.20 -11.38 -14.12
N GLU A 89 -5.17 -11.44 -13.20
CA GLU A 89 -5.73 -10.26 -12.55
C GLU A 89 -4.69 -9.60 -11.63
N ALA A 90 -3.86 -10.40 -10.96
CA ALA A 90 -2.76 -9.88 -10.14
C ALA A 90 -1.78 -9.04 -10.99
N LEU A 91 -1.40 -9.51 -12.18
CA LEU A 91 -0.56 -8.75 -13.11
C LEU A 91 -1.19 -7.42 -13.52
N VAL A 92 -2.50 -7.39 -13.77
CA VAL A 92 -3.21 -6.13 -14.08
C VAL A 92 -3.12 -5.14 -12.92
N HIS A 93 -3.30 -5.61 -11.67
CA HIS A 93 -3.18 -4.74 -10.50
C HIS A 93 -1.75 -4.27 -10.28
N LEU A 94 -0.74 -5.12 -10.49
CA LEU A 94 0.67 -4.76 -10.38
C LEU A 94 1.08 -3.73 -11.44
N GLY A 95 0.62 -3.88 -12.69
CA GLY A 95 0.85 -2.89 -13.74
C GLY A 95 0.23 -1.52 -13.39
N LYS A 96 -1.01 -1.51 -12.86
CA LYS A 96 -1.65 -0.28 -12.38
C LYS A 96 -0.92 0.33 -11.17
N ALA A 97 -0.36 -0.49 -10.27
CA ALA A 97 0.45 -0.02 -9.15
C ALA A 97 1.75 0.63 -9.63
N GLN A 98 2.42 0.03 -10.60
CA GLN A 98 3.62 0.59 -11.22
C GLN A 98 3.32 1.94 -11.88
N SER A 99 2.29 2.02 -12.74
CA SER A 99 1.91 3.28 -13.40
C SER A 99 1.57 4.38 -12.39
N ALA A 100 0.82 4.05 -11.33
CA ALA A 100 0.49 5.01 -10.27
C ALA A 100 1.76 5.47 -9.50
N ALA A 101 2.72 4.60 -9.25
CA ALA A 101 3.97 4.95 -8.58
C ALA A 101 4.86 5.85 -9.45
N GLU A 102 4.89 5.61 -10.76
CA GLU A 102 5.60 6.45 -11.73
C GLU A 102 4.97 7.84 -11.82
N GLU A 103 3.65 7.92 -11.93
CA GLU A 103 2.90 9.17 -11.94
C GLU A 103 3.10 9.96 -10.65
N ASN A 104 3.03 9.29 -9.50
CA ASN A 104 3.24 9.91 -8.19
C ASN A 104 4.63 10.57 -8.10
N LEU A 105 5.68 9.84 -8.44
CA LEU A 105 7.04 10.41 -8.43
C LEU A 105 7.17 11.55 -9.43
N GLY A 106 6.67 11.38 -10.67
CA GLY A 106 6.73 12.38 -11.72
C GLY A 106 6.02 13.69 -11.35
N THR A 107 4.95 13.63 -10.58
CA THR A 107 4.20 14.81 -10.12
C THR A 107 4.82 15.42 -8.84
N ALA A 108 5.23 14.58 -7.89
CA ALA A 108 5.74 15.05 -6.60
C ALA A 108 7.17 15.63 -6.71
N GLU A 109 8.04 15.06 -7.54
CA GLU A 109 9.45 15.47 -7.62
C GLU A 109 9.64 16.95 -8.01
N PRO A 110 8.96 17.51 -9.03
CA PRO A 110 9.07 18.92 -9.34
C PRO A 110 8.53 19.86 -8.24
N LEU A 111 7.42 19.45 -7.59
CA LEU A 111 6.82 20.23 -6.51
C LEU A 111 7.74 20.28 -5.28
N LEU A 112 8.27 19.13 -4.89
CA LEU A 112 9.20 19.02 -3.77
C LEU A 112 10.53 19.71 -4.07
N ALA A 113 11.02 19.67 -5.32
CA ALA A 113 12.22 20.41 -5.74
C ALA A 113 12.03 21.92 -5.58
N LYS A 114 10.86 22.45 -5.98
CA LYS A 114 10.55 23.87 -5.78
C LYS A 114 10.53 24.24 -4.30
N THR A 115 9.81 23.47 -3.47
CA THR A 115 9.75 23.69 -2.02
C THR A 115 11.14 23.61 -1.37
N ARG A 116 11.98 22.69 -1.85
CA ARG A 116 13.37 22.56 -1.41
C ARG A 116 14.17 23.84 -1.69
N MET A 117 14.11 24.36 -2.92
CA MET A 117 14.78 25.61 -3.28
C MET A 117 14.35 26.79 -2.41
N GLU A 118 13.04 26.88 -2.09
CA GLU A 118 12.51 27.92 -1.20
C GLU A 118 13.08 27.80 0.22
N HIS A 119 13.19 26.59 0.77
CA HIS A 119 13.80 26.38 2.10
C HIS A 119 15.32 26.61 2.10
N GLU A 120 16.03 26.21 1.03
CA GLU A 120 17.47 26.46 0.89
C GLU A 120 17.76 27.96 0.80
N LEU A 121 16.93 28.73 0.09
CA LEU A 121 17.06 30.19 0.01
C LEU A 121 16.85 30.84 1.39
N LYS A 122 15.74 30.53 2.05
CA LYS A 122 15.44 31.00 3.41
C LYS A 122 16.55 30.66 4.41
N LEU A 123 17.09 29.43 4.32
CA LEU A 123 18.19 28.98 5.17
C LEU A 123 19.41 29.88 5.03
N ARG A 124 19.81 30.24 3.81
CA ARG A 124 20.91 31.16 3.55
C ARG A 124 20.63 32.55 4.10
N GLU A 125 19.44 33.10 3.84
CA GLU A 125 19.02 34.42 4.34
C GLU A 125 19.09 34.48 5.87
N PHE A 126 18.61 33.47 6.58
CA PHE A 126 18.66 33.40 8.04
C PHE A 126 20.10 33.26 8.56
N GLN A 127 20.94 32.44 7.92
CA GLN A 127 22.35 32.28 8.26
C GLN A 127 23.14 33.60 8.06
N GLU A 128 22.89 34.29 6.95
CA GLU A 128 23.52 35.60 6.68
C GLU A 128 23.06 36.67 7.70
N ALA A 129 21.76 36.68 8.05
CA ALA A 129 21.22 37.60 9.08
C ALA A 129 21.87 37.36 10.45
N LEU A 130 22.06 36.08 10.85
CA LEU A 130 22.78 35.72 12.06
C LEU A 130 24.24 36.18 12.01
N ALA A 131 24.95 35.87 10.92
CA ALA A 131 26.35 36.22 10.77
C ALA A 131 26.58 37.71 10.84
N LYS A 132 25.66 38.50 10.27
CA LYS A 132 25.73 39.97 10.29
C LYS A 132 25.51 40.58 11.70
N GLN A 133 24.68 39.99 12.53
CA GLN A 133 24.34 40.53 13.85
C GLN A 133 25.18 39.96 15.00
N ALA A 134 25.78 38.79 14.82
CA ALA A 134 26.55 38.10 15.86
C ALA A 134 27.71 38.97 16.42
N PRO A 135 28.52 39.67 15.62
CA PRO A 135 29.58 40.54 16.13
C PRO A 135 29.06 41.63 17.04
N ARG A 136 27.96 42.29 16.63
CA ARG A 136 27.33 43.38 17.38
C ARG A 136 26.78 42.90 18.73
N LEU A 137 26.18 41.71 18.78
CA LEU A 137 25.74 41.14 20.04
C LEU A 137 26.92 40.83 20.95
N LYS A 138 28.00 40.27 20.38
CA LYS A 138 29.24 39.97 21.12
C LYS A 138 29.83 41.24 21.74
N GLU A 139 29.94 42.31 20.96
CA GLU A 139 30.43 43.63 21.48
C GLU A 139 29.58 44.13 22.66
N LEU A 140 28.25 43.97 22.58
CA LEU A 140 27.35 44.38 23.66
C LEU A 140 27.41 43.45 24.88
N ASP A 141 27.70 42.16 24.69
CA ASP A 141 27.85 41.18 25.79
C ASP A 141 29.18 41.38 26.54
N GLU A 142 30.26 41.83 25.86
CA GLU A 142 31.59 42.05 26.42
C GLU A 142 31.79 43.50 26.99
N ALA A 143 30.92 44.45 26.66
CA ALA A 143 31.08 45.84 27.07
C ALA A 143 30.79 46.07 28.57
N PRO A 144 31.69 46.65 29.34
CA PRO A 144 31.45 47.01 30.73
C PRO A 144 30.56 48.28 30.81
N GLY A 145 29.49 48.25 31.63
CA GLY A 145 28.72 49.45 31.95
C GLY A 145 27.78 49.92 30.84
N LEU A 146 26.90 49.03 30.34
CA LEU A 146 25.93 49.36 29.29
C LEU A 146 24.93 50.44 29.73
N SER A 147 24.66 51.38 28.83
CA SER A 147 23.52 52.32 28.98
C SER A 147 22.19 51.58 28.88
N GLN A 148 21.08 52.18 29.34
CA GLN A 148 19.74 51.58 29.25
C GLN A 148 19.33 51.25 27.80
N GLU A 149 19.72 52.11 26.86
CA GLU A 149 19.47 51.90 25.44
C GLU A 149 20.26 50.68 24.89
N GLN A 150 21.51 50.52 25.29
CA GLN A 150 22.34 49.39 24.93
C GLN A 150 21.84 48.10 25.54
N VAL A 151 21.30 48.11 26.76
CA VAL A 151 20.65 46.94 27.37
C VAL A 151 19.40 46.53 26.58
N LYS A 152 18.56 47.49 26.18
CA LYS A 152 17.39 47.21 25.33
C LYS A 152 17.80 46.64 23.97
N LEU A 153 18.78 47.24 23.32
CA LEU A 153 19.31 46.77 22.04
C LEU A 153 19.86 45.35 22.14
N ARG A 154 20.63 45.04 23.19
CA ARG A 154 21.15 43.71 23.46
C ARG A 154 20.01 42.65 23.58
N GLN A 155 18.95 43.01 24.32
CA GLN A 155 17.78 42.14 24.46
C GLN A 155 17.06 41.92 23.14
N GLN A 156 16.87 42.95 22.33
CA GLN A 156 16.27 42.85 21.01
C GLN A 156 17.11 41.97 20.07
N LEU A 157 18.43 42.13 20.07
CA LEU A 157 19.32 41.30 19.28
C LEU A 157 19.30 39.84 19.72
N LYS A 158 19.21 39.55 21.02
CA LYS A 158 19.07 38.17 21.51
C LYS A 158 17.79 37.53 21.02
N ILE A 159 16.66 38.22 21.17
CA ILE A 159 15.36 37.74 20.65
C ILE A 159 15.44 37.46 19.14
N PHE A 160 15.94 38.44 18.38
CA PHE A 160 16.10 38.29 16.93
C PHE A 160 16.96 37.08 16.57
N MET A 161 18.11 36.88 17.26
CA MET A 161 18.98 35.74 16.96
C MET A 161 18.35 34.40 17.31
N ASP A 162 17.56 34.33 18.37
CA ASP A 162 16.84 33.11 18.74
C ASP A 162 15.72 32.78 17.75
N GLU A 163 15.01 33.80 17.24
CA GLU A 163 14.04 33.66 16.15
C GLU A 163 14.71 33.13 14.86
N GLN A 164 15.87 33.72 14.49
CA GLN A 164 16.61 33.24 13.31
C GLN A 164 17.09 31.78 13.47
N ARG A 165 17.61 31.40 14.63
CA ARG A 165 18.00 30.02 14.94
C ARG A 165 16.82 29.04 14.83
N ALA A 166 15.66 29.44 15.35
CA ALA A 166 14.44 28.64 15.25
C ALA A 166 13.99 28.48 13.80
N ALA A 167 14.08 29.53 12.98
CA ALA A 167 13.76 29.51 11.56
C ALA A 167 14.74 28.62 10.75
N ILE A 168 16.04 28.65 11.07
CA ILE A 168 17.04 27.75 10.52
C ILE A 168 16.68 26.30 10.83
N ALA A 169 16.45 25.98 12.09
CA ALA A 169 16.10 24.63 12.52
C ALA A 169 14.79 24.11 11.89
N HIS A 170 13.84 25.03 11.60
CA HIS A 170 12.63 24.69 10.87
C HIS A 170 12.94 24.34 9.40
N SER A 171 13.72 25.16 8.70
CA SER A 171 14.08 24.94 7.30
C SER A 171 14.93 23.66 7.12
N GLU A 172 15.87 23.38 8.02
CA GLU A 172 16.67 22.15 8.01
C GLU A 172 15.80 20.91 8.18
N ARG A 173 14.81 20.94 9.08
CA ARG A 173 13.84 19.85 9.24
C ARG A 173 13.01 19.64 7.99
N ALA A 174 12.49 20.72 7.40
CA ALA A 174 11.71 20.64 6.17
C ALA A 174 12.52 20.04 5.01
N LEU A 175 13.80 20.41 4.85
CA LEU A 175 14.69 19.83 3.86
C LEU A 175 14.88 18.32 4.06
N LYS A 176 15.11 17.89 5.31
CA LYS A 176 15.21 16.47 5.66
C LYS A 176 13.93 15.69 5.38
N ASP A 177 12.77 16.29 5.67
CA ASP A 177 11.47 15.68 5.40
C ASP A 177 11.23 15.51 3.90
N ILE A 178 11.59 16.51 3.08
CA ILE A 178 11.53 16.45 1.62
C ILE A 178 12.39 15.29 1.09
N ASP A 179 13.64 15.18 1.55
CA ASP A 179 14.54 14.09 1.15
C ASP A 179 13.97 12.72 1.52
N GLY A 180 13.39 12.61 2.72
CA GLY A 180 12.73 11.39 3.18
C GLY A 180 11.49 11.01 2.35
N ILE A 181 10.70 12.00 1.90
CA ILE A 181 9.56 11.78 1.03
C ILE A 181 10.03 11.28 -0.33
N LEU A 182 10.98 11.99 -0.97
CA LEU A 182 11.51 11.61 -2.27
C LEU A 182 12.12 10.21 -2.27
N ALA A 183 12.89 9.86 -1.24
CA ALA A 183 13.46 8.52 -1.09
C ALA A 183 12.37 7.43 -1.04
N ARG A 184 11.28 7.66 -0.28
CA ARG A 184 10.15 6.72 -0.21
C ARG A 184 9.41 6.58 -1.54
N LEU A 185 9.20 7.67 -2.27
CA LEU A 185 8.52 7.63 -3.57
C LEU A 185 9.37 6.89 -4.62
N ARG A 186 10.68 7.12 -4.65
CA ARG A 186 11.61 6.39 -5.53
C ARG A 186 11.63 4.90 -5.20
N GLN A 187 11.71 4.56 -3.92
CA GLN A 187 11.64 3.16 -3.48
C GLN A 187 10.31 2.49 -3.85
N ALA A 188 9.19 3.21 -3.72
CA ALA A 188 7.87 2.68 -4.10
C ALA A 188 7.81 2.39 -5.61
N LYS A 189 8.33 3.30 -6.45
CA LYS A 189 8.43 3.11 -7.90
C LYS A 189 9.28 1.89 -8.25
N GLU A 190 10.49 1.79 -7.70
CA GLU A 190 11.41 0.68 -7.95
C GLU A 190 10.81 -0.66 -7.52
N THR A 191 10.19 -0.69 -6.32
CA THR A 191 9.55 -1.90 -5.79
C THR A 191 8.36 -2.31 -6.66
N ALA A 192 7.51 -1.39 -7.08
CA ALA A 192 6.37 -1.69 -7.94
C ALA A 192 6.82 -2.22 -9.31
N ALA A 193 7.80 -1.58 -9.93
CA ALA A 193 8.35 -2.00 -11.22
C ALA A 193 9.01 -3.38 -11.13
N LYS A 194 9.83 -3.62 -10.11
CA LYS A 194 10.47 -4.92 -9.89
C LYS A 194 9.45 -6.01 -9.66
N THR A 195 8.49 -5.79 -8.76
CA THR A 195 7.45 -6.79 -8.45
C THR A 195 6.63 -7.13 -9.69
N HIS A 196 6.26 -6.13 -10.50
CA HIS A 196 5.54 -6.39 -11.75
C HIS A 196 6.37 -7.20 -12.73
N ALA A 197 7.65 -6.85 -12.92
CA ALA A 197 8.57 -7.58 -13.82
C ALA A 197 8.80 -9.03 -13.36
N ASP A 198 9.03 -9.25 -12.07
CA ASP A 198 9.21 -10.58 -11.48
C ASP A 198 7.97 -11.47 -11.73
N TRP A 199 6.78 -10.91 -11.54
CA TRP A 199 5.52 -11.62 -11.81
C TRP A 199 5.27 -11.88 -13.30
N GLN A 200 5.65 -10.94 -14.18
CA GLN A 200 5.59 -11.17 -15.63
C GLN A 200 6.49 -12.33 -16.04
N ALA A 201 7.73 -12.36 -15.54
CA ALA A 201 8.68 -13.43 -15.81
C ALA A 201 8.17 -14.78 -15.29
N PHE A 202 7.66 -14.81 -14.05
CA PHE A 202 7.09 -16.01 -13.44
C PHE A 202 5.88 -16.54 -14.24
N PHE A 203 5.00 -15.66 -14.69
CA PHE A 203 3.85 -16.04 -15.50
C PHE A 203 4.23 -16.52 -16.92
N ALA A 204 5.26 -15.92 -17.52
CA ALA A 204 5.82 -16.39 -18.78
C ALA A 204 6.42 -17.80 -18.64
N GLN A 205 7.12 -18.06 -17.54
CA GLN A 205 7.65 -19.38 -17.22
C GLN A 205 6.53 -20.41 -17.06
N GLU A 206 5.45 -20.11 -16.32
CA GLU A 206 4.30 -21.01 -16.18
C GLU A 206 3.72 -21.40 -17.55
N LYS A 207 3.57 -20.44 -18.47
CA LYS A 207 3.10 -20.69 -19.83
C LYS A 207 4.03 -21.62 -20.62
N ALA A 208 5.34 -21.42 -20.48
CA ALA A 208 6.33 -22.28 -21.11
C ALA A 208 6.23 -23.73 -20.56
N GLU A 209 6.17 -23.88 -19.23
CA GLU A 209 6.03 -25.20 -18.58
C GLU A 209 4.73 -25.90 -18.97
N ILE A 210 3.62 -25.19 -19.14
CA ILE A 210 2.35 -25.74 -19.64
C ILE A 210 2.53 -26.28 -21.06
N THR A 211 3.25 -25.55 -21.91
CA THR A 211 3.52 -25.95 -23.29
C THR A 211 4.41 -27.17 -23.33
N GLU A 212 5.49 -27.22 -22.56
CA GLU A 212 6.42 -28.34 -22.44
C GLU A 212 5.73 -29.61 -21.91
N ALA A 213 4.81 -29.48 -20.97
CA ALA A 213 4.01 -30.57 -20.45
C ALA A 213 3.03 -31.15 -21.49
N GLY A 214 2.85 -30.48 -22.62
CA GLY A 214 1.87 -30.86 -23.65
C GLY A 214 0.43 -30.50 -23.28
N GLY A 215 0.26 -29.43 -22.52
CA GLY A 215 -1.03 -28.82 -22.17
C GLY A 215 -1.33 -28.75 -20.68
N THR A 216 -2.37 -28.02 -20.39
CA THR A 216 -2.75 -27.63 -19.01
C THR A 216 -3.03 -28.82 -18.09
N THR A 217 -3.77 -29.82 -18.55
CA THR A 217 -4.13 -31.00 -17.73
C THR A 217 -2.91 -31.77 -17.25
N ARG A 218 -1.92 -31.98 -18.15
CA ARG A 218 -0.67 -32.71 -17.81
C ARG A 218 0.19 -31.88 -16.87
N TYR A 219 0.29 -30.59 -17.12
CA TYR A 219 0.97 -29.63 -16.22
C TYR A 219 0.38 -29.68 -14.81
N VAL A 220 -0.95 -29.54 -14.69
CA VAL A 220 -1.67 -29.58 -13.42
C VAL A 220 -1.44 -30.88 -12.68
N ALA A 221 -1.51 -32.01 -13.36
CA ALA A 221 -1.27 -33.34 -12.74
C ALA A 221 0.15 -33.44 -12.16
N GLY A 222 1.17 -33.03 -12.91
CA GLY A 222 2.56 -33.04 -12.43
C GLY A 222 2.80 -32.09 -11.25
N LYS A 223 2.24 -30.87 -11.28
CA LYS A 223 2.37 -29.87 -10.19
C LYS A 223 1.58 -30.26 -8.95
N LEU A 224 0.45 -30.94 -9.11
CA LEU A 224 -0.37 -31.40 -7.98
C LEU A 224 0.42 -32.28 -7.02
N GLU A 225 1.18 -33.23 -7.56
CA GLU A 225 2.00 -34.15 -6.75
C GLU A 225 3.13 -33.37 -6.02
N GLN A 226 3.71 -32.36 -6.67
CA GLN A 226 4.70 -31.48 -6.04
C GLN A 226 4.09 -30.69 -4.86
N VAL A 227 2.89 -30.12 -5.04
CA VAL A 227 2.21 -29.35 -3.97
C VAL A 227 1.78 -30.25 -2.81
N LYS A 228 1.37 -31.49 -3.07
CA LYS A 228 1.05 -32.46 -2.02
C LYS A 228 2.28 -32.83 -1.19
N ALA A 229 3.43 -33.03 -1.83
CA ALA A 229 4.67 -33.44 -1.18
C ALA A 229 5.41 -32.30 -0.45
N ASP A 230 5.09 -31.03 -0.74
CA ASP A 230 5.80 -29.85 -0.21
C ASP A 230 5.22 -29.42 1.14
N ASP A 231 5.42 -30.23 2.18
CA ASP A 231 4.97 -29.91 3.53
C ASP A 231 5.81 -28.80 4.19
N ALA A 232 6.99 -28.48 3.67
CA ALA A 232 7.84 -27.41 4.17
C ALA A 232 7.31 -26.01 3.82
N ARG A 233 6.51 -25.89 2.75
CA ARG A 233 5.92 -24.62 2.33
C ARG A 233 4.76 -24.21 3.24
N PRO A 234 4.67 -22.94 3.66
CA PRO A 234 3.57 -22.45 4.47
C PRO A 234 2.19 -22.73 3.85
N ARG A 235 1.23 -23.14 4.69
CA ARG A 235 -0.13 -23.48 4.25
C ARG A 235 -0.80 -22.42 3.37
N PRO A 236 -0.70 -21.11 3.63
CA PRO A 236 -1.30 -20.08 2.77
C PRO A 236 -0.72 -20.08 1.35
N GLU A 237 0.58 -20.32 1.21
CA GLU A 237 1.23 -20.39 -0.12
C GLU A 237 0.83 -21.65 -0.88
N ARG A 238 0.78 -22.80 -0.20
CA ARG A 238 0.26 -24.04 -0.78
C ARG A 238 -1.18 -23.89 -1.26
N LEU A 239 -2.01 -23.21 -0.46
CA LEU A 239 -3.40 -22.95 -0.81
C LEU A 239 -3.51 -22.02 -2.04
N ALA A 240 -2.72 -20.94 -2.10
CA ALA A 240 -2.69 -20.04 -3.25
C ALA A 240 -2.31 -20.79 -4.54
N TYR A 241 -1.29 -21.65 -4.46
CA TYR A 241 -0.85 -22.44 -5.60
C TYR A 241 -1.89 -23.51 -5.98
N ALA A 242 -2.49 -24.21 -5.02
CA ALA A 242 -3.56 -25.17 -5.29
C ALA A 242 -4.79 -24.50 -5.95
N ARG A 243 -5.16 -23.30 -5.53
CA ARG A 243 -6.20 -22.49 -6.18
C ARG A 243 -5.81 -22.11 -7.60
N ARG A 244 -4.52 -21.82 -7.86
CA ARG A 244 -4.04 -21.60 -9.23
C ARG A 244 -4.26 -22.83 -10.09
N LEU A 245 -3.85 -24.00 -9.63
CA LEU A 245 -4.07 -25.27 -10.35
C LEU A 245 -5.55 -25.53 -10.60
N GLN A 246 -6.43 -25.20 -9.63
CA GLN A 246 -7.88 -25.33 -9.79
C GLN A 246 -8.44 -24.39 -10.87
N LYS A 247 -7.88 -23.19 -11.00
CA LYS A 247 -8.27 -22.26 -12.08
C LYS A 247 -7.80 -22.73 -13.45
N LEU A 248 -6.62 -23.34 -13.52
CA LEU A 248 -6.08 -23.87 -14.76
C LEU A 248 -6.85 -25.14 -15.22
N ASP A 249 -7.28 -26.00 -14.30
CA ASP A 249 -8.08 -27.19 -14.57
C ASP A 249 -9.23 -27.33 -13.56
N PRO A 250 -10.36 -26.62 -13.77
CA PRO A 250 -11.50 -26.66 -12.85
C PRO A 250 -12.16 -28.04 -12.73
N SER A 251 -11.94 -28.93 -13.70
CA SER A 251 -12.52 -30.26 -13.71
C SER A 251 -11.76 -31.28 -12.86
N ASN A 252 -10.56 -30.94 -12.41
CA ASN A 252 -9.68 -31.83 -11.66
C ASN A 252 -10.14 -31.98 -10.20
N ARG A 253 -10.75 -33.12 -9.90
CA ARG A 253 -11.31 -33.41 -8.57
C ARG A 253 -10.23 -33.51 -7.48
N ASP A 254 -9.02 -33.94 -7.80
CA ASP A 254 -7.95 -34.09 -6.81
C ASP A 254 -7.39 -32.73 -6.39
N VAL A 255 -7.32 -31.78 -7.33
CA VAL A 255 -7.01 -30.39 -7.01
C VAL A 255 -8.08 -29.79 -6.11
N ALA A 256 -9.37 -30.00 -6.42
CA ALA A 256 -10.47 -29.53 -5.60
C ALA A 256 -10.43 -30.10 -4.17
N ARG A 257 -10.10 -31.40 -4.01
CA ARG A 257 -9.90 -32.02 -2.69
C ARG A 257 -8.71 -31.39 -1.95
N LEU A 258 -7.59 -31.15 -2.62
CA LEU A 258 -6.44 -30.49 -2.01
C LEU A 258 -6.80 -29.09 -1.50
N VAL A 259 -7.50 -28.30 -2.31
CA VAL A 259 -7.96 -26.95 -1.91
C VAL A 259 -8.85 -27.03 -0.69
N ASN A 260 -9.84 -27.94 -0.66
CA ASN A 260 -10.75 -28.11 0.47
C ASN A 260 -10.00 -28.54 1.73
N GLY A 261 -9.09 -29.51 1.65
CA GLY A 261 -8.25 -29.93 2.77
C GLY A 261 -7.37 -28.79 3.31
N LEU A 262 -6.75 -28.00 2.42
CA LEU A 262 -5.98 -26.82 2.80
C LEU A 262 -6.85 -25.70 3.38
N MET A 263 -8.14 -25.62 3.06
CA MET A 263 -9.07 -24.68 3.68
C MET A 263 -9.61 -25.16 5.05
N GLY A 264 -9.33 -26.42 5.43
CA GLY A 264 -9.89 -27.01 6.66
C GLY A 264 -11.39 -27.33 6.56
N ARG A 265 -11.92 -27.40 5.34
CA ARG A 265 -13.27 -27.91 5.07
C ARG A 265 -13.16 -29.41 4.91
N GLU A 266 -13.40 -30.14 5.98
CA GLU A 266 -13.57 -31.59 5.88
C GLU A 266 -14.71 -31.92 4.92
N GLU A 267 -14.54 -32.97 4.12
CA GLU A 267 -15.53 -33.41 3.14
C GLU A 267 -16.84 -33.82 3.84
N GLU A 268 -17.81 -32.94 3.91
CA GLU A 268 -19.19 -33.26 4.29
C GLU A 268 -19.96 -34.01 3.21
N ASN A 269 -19.31 -34.54 2.19
CA ASN A 269 -19.96 -35.23 1.07
C ASN A 269 -19.22 -36.51 0.61
N GLU A 270 -19.02 -37.50 1.48
CA GLU A 270 -19.10 -38.88 1.00
C GLU A 270 -20.59 -39.25 0.93
N PRO A 271 -21.13 -39.56 -0.26
CA PRO A 271 -22.45 -40.21 -0.32
C PRO A 271 -22.39 -41.50 0.49
N ALA A 272 -23.22 -41.56 1.55
CA ALA A 272 -23.28 -42.71 2.41
C ALA A 272 -23.29 -44.02 1.59
N LYS A 273 -22.22 -44.81 1.69
CA LYS A 273 -22.18 -46.15 1.08
C LYS A 273 -23.47 -46.89 1.43
N PRO A 274 -24.22 -47.42 0.43
CA PRO A 274 -25.47 -48.14 0.70
C PRO A 274 -25.19 -49.25 1.68
N LYS A 275 -25.79 -49.19 2.88
CA LYS A 275 -25.70 -50.25 3.86
C LYS A 275 -26.15 -51.56 3.20
N LYS A 276 -25.22 -52.52 2.98
CA LYS A 276 -25.53 -53.86 2.53
C LYS A 276 -26.55 -54.45 3.49
N LYS A 277 -27.78 -54.61 3.03
CA LYS A 277 -28.82 -55.37 3.77
C LYS A 277 -28.28 -56.75 4.06
N LYS A 278 -28.13 -57.11 5.35
CA LYS A 278 -27.85 -58.47 5.76
C LYS A 278 -28.99 -59.35 5.29
N PRO A 279 -28.68 -60.54 4.69
CA PRO A 279 -29.72 -61.46 4.28
C PRO A 279 -30.49 -61.96 5.51
N ALA A 280 -31.82 -61.90 5.45
CA ALA A 280 -32.71 -62.43 6.51
C ALA A 280 -32.49 -63.95 6.61
N THR A 281 -32.01 -64.39 7.75
CA THR A 281 -31.97 -65.82 8.13
C THR A 281 -33.41 -66.31 8.30
N LYS A 282 -33.91 -67.09 7.36
CA LYS A 282 -35.11 -67.88 7.53
C LYS A 282 -34.84 -68.93 8.64
N LYS A 283 -35.53 -68.80 9.75
CA LYS A 283 -35.74 -69.88 10.68
C LYS A 283 -36.91 -70.71 10.15
N GLY A 284 -36.61 -72.00 9.81
CA GLY A 284 -37.62 -73.02 9.70
C GLY A 284 -37.92 -73.65 11.07
#